data_fd20956d3a44f6ba6ccd31ac6fdcd032
#
_entry.id   fd20956d3a44f6ba6ccd31ac6fdcd032
#
_cell.length_a   1.000
_cell.length_b   1.000
_cell.length_c   1.000
_cell.angle_alpha   90.00
_cell.angle_beta   90.00
_cell.angle_gamma   90.00
#
_symmetry.space_group_name_H-M   'P 1'
#
loop_
_entity.id
_entity.type
_entity.pdbx_description
1 polymer ?
#
loop_
_entity_poly.entity_id
_entity_poly.type
_entity_poly.pdbx_seq_one_letter_code
_entity_poly.pdbx_strand_id
1 'polypeptide(L)'
;MDFLEKAKAQIEYMRRINIQVKNNITAMPEGSLVHKFAKGHTYYYASNNGKLISLQDDPRLRQLLMEKRWLKSQIQNIEKDIPVLERLLRDYAPLFPNPMEWELLEGEQNQYKKEERRHYYKGVYFRSKSEVLVAMVLDSHRLEYKYEVALHINGRTIYPDFVIKRKRDGKIFIWEHFGLIFSEEYRQKMYRKIAELHEAGFNPWDNLLMSFDSEEGSIDIDFIERMIKLYLL
;
A
#
# COMPACT_ATOMS: atom_id res chain seq x y z
N MET A 1 -3.15 3.33 -9.92
CA MET A 1 -2.27 4.27 -9.19
C MET A 1 -1.62 3.50 -8.07
N ASP A 2 -0.31 3.34 -8.14
CA ASP A 2 0.52 2.61 -7.20
C ASP A 2 0.54 3.30 -5.82
N PHE A 3 0.89 2.57 -4.75
CA PHE A 3 1.03 3.13 -3.39
C PHE A 3 1.99 4.32 -3.38
N LEU A 4 3.14 4.19 -4.04
CA LEU A 4 4.14 5.28 -4.15
C LEU A 4 3.58 6.52 -4.86
N GLU A 5 2.84 6.34 -5.94
CA GLU A 5 2.19 7.45 -6.64
C GLU A 5 1.12 8.13 -5.78
N LYS A 6 0.31 7.32 -5.07
CA LYS A 6 -0.69 7.85 -4.13
C LYS A 6 -0.03 8.64 -3.00
N ALA A 7 1.04 8.10 -2.41
CA ALA A 7 1.76 8.77 -1.33
C ALA A 7 2.44 10.06 -1.80
N LYS A 8 3.06 10.06 -2.99
CA LYS A 8 3.63 11.28 -3.61
C LYS A 8 2.54 12.33 -3.86
N ALA A 9 1.42 11.93 -4.46
CA ALA A 9 0.28 12.82 -4.71
C ALA A 9 -0.30 13.40 -3.41
N GLN A 10 -0.36 12.58 -2.35
CA GLN A 10 -0.81 13.04 -1.03
C GLN A 10 0.14 14.09 -0.43
N ILE A 11 1.46 13.88 -0.51
CA ILE A 11 2.45 14.86 -0.03
C ILE A 11 2.32 16.18 -0.81
N GLU A 12 2.19 16.13 -2.13
CA GLU A 12 2.01 17.34 -2.95
C GLU A 12 0.70 18.08 -2.61
N TYR A 13 -0.38 17.33 -2.39
CA TYR A 13 -1.63 17.90 -1.92
C TYR A 13 -1.46 18.60 -0.58
N MET A 14 -0.84 17.93 0.40
CA MET A 14 -0.58 18.49 1.73
C MET A 14 0.29 19.76 1.66
N ARG A 15 1.33 19.78 0.82
CA ARG A 15 2.17 20.96 0.61
C ARG A 15 1.37 22.14 0.04
N ARG A 16 0.51 21.88 -0.95
CA ARG A 16 -0.37 22.93 -1.53
C ARG A 16 -1.34 23.49 -0.51
N ILE A 17 -2.02 22.62 0.25
CA ILE A 17 -2.93 23.03 1.33
C ILE A 17 -2.17 23.84 2.39
N ASN A 18 -0.96 23.41 2.79
CA ASN A 18 -0.15 24.13 3.77
C ASN A 18 0.15 25.58 3.32
N ILE A 19 0.54 25.77 2.05
CA ILE A 19 0.79 27.09 1.49
C ILE A 19 -0.50 27.94 1.48
N GLN A 20 -1.60 27.38 1.00
CA GLN A 20 -2.90 28.08 0.93
C GLN A 20 -3.39 28.49 2.31
N VAL A 21 -3.32 27.61 3.29
CA VAL A 21 -3.75 27.89 4.66
C VAL A 21 -2.86 28.94 5.34
N LYS A 22 -1.53 28.90 5.10
CA LYS A 22 -0.61 29.94 5.59
C LYS A 22 -0.98 31.32 5.02
N ASN A 23 -1.28 31.39 3.73
CA ASN A 23 -1.72 32.66 3.10
C ASN A 23 -3.03 33.15 3.70
N ASN A 24 -3.99 32.25 3.95
CA ASN A 24 -5.25 32.62 4.59
C ASN A 24 -5.03 33.15 6.01
N ILE A 25 -4.14 32.53 6.79
CA ILE A 25 -3.82 32.98 8.17
C ILE A 25 -3.18 34.38 8.15
N THR A 26 -2.35 34.71 7.15
CA THR A 26 -1.75 36.06 7.07
C THR A 26 -2.77 37.16 6.79
N ALA A 27 -3.89 36.83 6.14
CA ALA A 27 -5.01 37.73 5.90
C ALA A 27 -5.97 37.87 7.11
N MET A 28 -5.81 37.04 8.16
CA MET A 28 -6.66 37.06 9.34
C MET A 28 -6.19 38.12 10.35
N PRO A 29 -7.09 38.60 11.26
CA PRO A 29 -6.74 39.58 12.28
C PRO A 29 -5.49 39.19 13.09
N GLU A 30 -4.69 40.18 13.46
CA GLU A 30 -3.52 39.96 14.33
C GLU A 30 -3.90 39.41 15.71
N GLY A 31 -2.92 38.79 16.37
CA GLY A 31 -3.10 38.23 17.69
C GLY A 31 -3.45 36.74 17.71
N SER A 32 -3.60 36.24 18.90
CA SER A 32 -3.97 34.85 19.22
C SER A 32 -5.09 34.76 20.21
N LEU A 33 -5.92 33.72 20.13
CA LEU A 33 -6.99 33.46 21.06
C LEU A 33 -6.43 32.89 22.39
N VAL A 34 -6.76 33.53 23.49
CA VAL A 34 -6.52 33.03 24.85
C VAL A 34 -7.87 32.86 25.55
N HIS A 35 -8.03 31.80 26.32
CA HIS A 35 -9.21 31.63 27.18
C HIS A 35 -8.79 31.43 28.63
N LYS A 36 -9.61 31.92 29.54
CA LYS A 36 -9.46 31.73 30.98
C LYS A 36 -10.76 31.20 31.53
N PHE A 37 -10.69 30.21 32.38
CA PHE A 37 -11.85 29.72 33.11
C PHE A 37 -11.87 30.34 34.51
N ALA A 38 -12.95 31.02 34.86
CA ALA A 38 -13.13 31.61 36.17
C ALA A 38 -14.62 31.66 36.55
N LYS A 39 -14.95 31.41 37.80
CA LYS A 39 -16.31 31.46 38.33
C LYS A 39 -17.35 30.65 37.52
N GLY A 40 -16.96 29.48 37.03
CA GLY A 40 -17.84 28.62 36.23
C GLY A 40 -18.04 29.03 34.78
N HIS A 41 -17.36 30.08 34.30
CA HIS A 41 -17.47 30.61 32.92
C HIS A 41 -16.13 30.65 32.23
N THR A 42 -16.16 30.51 30.87
CA THR A 42 -14.99 30.68 30.02
C THR A 42 -14.99 32.10 29.44
N TYR A 43 -13.90 32.83 29.68
CA TYR A 43 -13.66 34.17 29.17
C TYR A 43 -12.64 34.11 28.06
N TYR A 44 -12.93 34.78 26.94
CA TYR A 44 -12.08 34.80 25.78
C TYR A 44 -11.39 36.15 25.59
N TYR A 45 -10.11 36.12 25.24
CA TYR A 45 -9.28 37.29 25.04
C TYR A 45 -8.48 37.17 23.75
N ALA A 46 -8.30 38.28 23.03
CA ALA A 46 -7.25 38.41 22.03
C ALA A 46 -5.94 38.76 22.72
N SER A 47 -4.87 38.01 22.46
CA SER A 47 -3.52 38.36 22.90
C SER A 47 -2.72 38.91 21.73
N ASN A 48 -2.25 40.13 21.84
CA ASN A 48 -1.36 40.77 20.90
C ASN A 48 -0.21 41.46 21.62
N ASN A 49 1.04 41.08 21.37
CA ASN A 49 2.25 41.61 21.99
C ASN A 49 2.15 41.66 23.55
N GLY A 50 1.61 40.59 24.16
CA GLY A 50 1.47 40.46 25.60
C GLY A 50 0.27 41.21 26.21
N LYS A 51 -0.45 42.03 25.44
CA LYS A 51 -1.70 42.67 25.87
C LYS A 51 -2.88 41.76 25.64
N LEU A 52 -3.77 41.67 26.63
CA LEU A 52 -5.02 40.94 26.56
C LEU A 52 -6.19 41.89 26.38
N ILE A 53 -6.98 41.69 25.32
CA ILE A 53 -8.20 42.46 25.03
C ILE A 53 -9.38 41.49 25.18
N SER A 54 -10.39 41.87 25.96
CA SER A 54 -11.59 41.05 26.13
C SER A 54 -12.35 40.90 24.79
N LEU A 55 -12.85 39.70 24.53
CA LEU A 55 -13.65 39.36 23.35
C LEU A 55 -15.11 39.04 23.69
N GLN A 56 -15.57 39.47 24.90
CA GLN A 56 -16.95 39.20 25.33
C GLN A 56 -17.96 39.95 24.45
N ASP A 57 -17.63 41.17 24.02
CA ASP A 57 -18.48 42.06 23.24
C ASP A 57 -18.15 42.03 21.72
N ASP A 58 -17.19 41.20 21.34
CA ASP A 58 -16.83 41.00 19.90
C ASP A 58 -16.86 39.53 19.48
N PRO A 59 -18.07 38.98 19.28
CA PRO A 59 -18.21 37.59 18.89
C PRO A 59 -17.62 37.28 17.50
N ARG A 60 -17.55 38.28 16.58
CA ARG A 60 -16.99 38.11 15.25
C ARG A 60 -15.46 37.94 15.31
N LEU A 61 -14.76 38.80 16.03
CA LEU A 61 -13.31 38.68 16.19
C LEU A 61 -12.96 37.42 16.95
N ARG A 62 -13.75 37.05 17.97
CA ARG A 62 -13.60 35.78 18.68
C ARG A 62 -13.65 34.58 17.73
N GLN A 63 -14.66 34.53 16.84
CA GLN A 63 -14.80 33.44 15.85
C GLN A 63 -13.61 33.38 14.90
N LEU A 64 -13.17 34.52 14.36
CA LEU A 64 -12.01 34.58 13.46
C LEU A 64 -10.71 34.10 14.15
N LEU A 65 -10.48 34.45 15.41
CA LEU A 65 -9.32 33.99 16.17
C LEU A 65 -9.42 32.50 16.56
N MET A 66 -10.63 31.97 16.78
CA MET A 66 -10.86 30.52 16.95
C MET A 66 -10.50 29.76 15.66
N GLU A 67 -10.98 30.23 14.52
CA GLU A 67 -10.66 29.69 13.21
C GLU A 67 -9.15 29.74 12.93
N LYS A 68 -8.53 30.90 13.17
CA LYS A 68 -7.07 31.06 13.03
C LYS A 68 -6.29 30.07 13.87
N ARG A 69 -6.70 29.85 15.12
CA ARG A 69 -6.09 28.86 16.01
C ARG A 69 -6.22 27.44 15.48
N TRP A 70 -7.41 27.08 14.98
CA TRP A 70 -7.66 25.80 14.36
C TRP A 70 -6.80 25.60 13.12
N LEU A 71 -6.75 26.57 12.20
CA LEU A 71 -5.92 26.53 11.02
C LEU A 71 -4.43 26.36 11.33
N LYS A 72 -3.92 27.08 12.34
CA LYS A 72 -2.54 26.90 12.83
C LYS A 72 -2.27 25.49 13.33
N SER A 73 -3.23 24.88 14.05
CA SER A 73 -3.13 23.48 14.48
C SER A 73 -3.07 22.52 13.28
N GLN A 74 -3.89 22.76 12.24
CA GLN A 74 -3.86 21.93 11.03
C GLN A 74 -2.50 22.03 10.31
N ILE A 75 -1.93 23.24 10.20
CA ILE A 75 -0.59 23.42 9.62
C ILE A 75 0.45 22.63 10.41
N GLN A 76 0.44 22.71 11.74
CA GLN A 76 1.40 21.97 12.56
C GLN A 76 1.31 20.45 12.37
N ASN A 77 0.10 19.92 12.17
CA ASN A 77 -0.09 18.50 11.89
C ASN A 77 0.47 18.17 10.50
N ILE A 78 0.11 18.92 9.46
CA ILE A 78 0.62 18.74 8.10
C ILE A 78 2.15 18.79 8.07
N GLU A 79 2.78 19.76 8.76
CA GLU A 79 4.23 19.90 8.84
C GLU A 79 4.94 18.75 9.57
N LYS A 80 4.25 18.06 10.48
CA LYS A 80 4.74 16.84 11.11
C LYS A 80 4.57 15.60 10.21
N ASP A 81 3.47 15.51 9.48
CA ASP A 81 3.12 14.32 8.70
C ASP A 81 3.91 14.23 7.40
N ILE A 82 4.23 15.37 6.74
CA ILE A 82 5.01 15.38 5.49
C ILE A 82 6.36 14.68 5.65
N PRO A 83 7.23 14.99 6.64
CA PRO A 83 8.51 14.30 6.81
C PRO A 83 8.38 12.81 7.09
N VAL A 84 7.31 12.40 7.79
CA VAL A 84 7.03 10.98 8.04
C VAL A 84 6.72 10.25 6.73
N LEU A 85 5.85 10.83 5.90
CA LEU A 85 5.50 10.27 4.59
C LEU A 85 6.71 10.27 3.63
N GLU A 86 7.52 11.33 3.62
CA GLU A 86 8.74 11.41 2.82
C GLU A 86 9.78 10.36 3.23
N ARG A 87 9.94 10.15 4.54
CA ARG A 87 10.79 9.09 5.06
C ARG A 87 10.28 7.73 4.63
N LEU A 88 8.97 7.49 4.77
CA LEU A 88 8.32 6.26 4.36
C LEU A 88 8.50 6.00 2.86
N LEU A 89 8.39 7.04 2.01
CA LEU A 89 8.67 6.94 0.58
C LEU A 89 10.13 6.62 0.26
N ARG A 90 11.07 7.18 1.03
CA ARG A 90 12.50 6.93 0.85
C ARG A 90 12.90 5.53 1.29
N ASP A 91 12.35 5.08 2.44
CA ASP A 91 12.61 3.76 3.00
C ASP A 91 11.86 2.66 2.23
N TYR A 92 10.78 3.05 1.53
CA TYR A 92 10.01 2.23 0.60
C TYR A 92 10.58 2.30 -0.84
N ALA A 93 11.80 2.77 -1.03
CA ALA A 93 12.47 2.59 -2.32
C ALA A 93 12.32 1.12 -2.70
N PRO A 94 11.80 0.79 -3.90
CA PRO A 94 11.55 -0.59 -4.27
C PRO A 94 12.84 -1.36 -4.04
N LEU A 95 12.76 -2.44 -3.28
CA LEU A 95 13.87 -3.36 -3.03
C LEU A 95 14.39 -3.99 -4.34
N PHE A 96 13.78 -3.61 -5.46
CA PHE A 96 14.20 -3.93 -6.81
C PHE A 96 14.90 -2.74 -7.45
N PRO A 97 16.24 -2.69 -7.43
CA PRO A 97 17.00 -1.65 -8.12
C PRO A 97 16.90 -1.76 -9.66
N ASN A 98 16.37 -2.85 -10.21
CA ASN A 98 16.11 -3.03 -11.64
C ASN A 98 14.69 -3.54 -11.87
N PRO A 99 13.97 -3.05 -12.90
CA PRO A 99 12.86 -3.80 -13.42
C PRO A 99 13.41 -5.19 -13.76
N MET A 100 12.88 -6.21 -13.11
CA MET A 100 13.20 -7.59 -13.42
C MET A 100 13.00 -7.73 -14.92
N GLU A 101 14.07 -8.01 -15.65
CA GLU A 101 13.96 -8.12 -17.09
C GLU A 101 13.06 -9.32 -17.37
N TRP A 102 11.81 -9.02 -17.70
CA TRP A 102 10.76 -10.02 -17.92
C TRP A 102 11.20 -11.07 -18.90
N GLU A 103 11.97 -10.66 -19.89
CA GLU A 103 12.53 -11.51 -20.94
C GLU A 103 13.55 -12.50 -20.38
N LEU A 104 14.31 -12.15 -19.35
CA LEU A 104 15.32 -13.02 -18.71
C LEU A 104 14.71 -14.06 -17.76
N LEU A 105 13.42 -13.97 -17.45
CA LEU A 105 12.74 -15.01 -16.67
C LEU A 105 12.42 -16.26 -17.48
N GLU A 106 12.89 -16.33 -18.73
CA GLU A 106 12.74 -17.52 -19.56
C GLU A 106 13.83 -18.54 -19.23
N GLY A 107 13.44 -19.71 -18.77
CA GLY A 107 14.28 -20.86 -18.88
C GLY A 107 14.39 -21.81 -17.71
N GLU A 108 14.39 -21.38 -16.48
CA GLU A 108 14.50 -22.32 -15.36
C GLU A 108 13.20 -22.47 -14.60
N GLN A 109 12.38 -23.43 -15.01
CA GLN A 109 11.29 -23.91 -14.17
C GLN A 109 11.84 -24.73 -13.00
N ASN A 110 11.16 -24.70 -11.88
CA ASN A 110 11.52 -25.47 -10.69
C ASN A 110 11.71 -26.97 -11.00
N GLN A 111 12.94 -27.39 -11.20
CA GLN A 111 13.29 -28.78 -11.53
C GLN A 111 13.04 -29.73 -10.35
N TYR A 112 13.09 -29.22 -9.11
CA TYR A 112 12.92 -30.04 -7.89
C TYR A 112 11.50 -30.56 -7.70
N LYS A 113 10.50 -30.02 -8.41
CA LYS A 113 9.10 -30.40 -8.31
C LYS A 113 8.48 -30.85 -9.62
N LYS A 114 9.30 -31.19 -10.59
CA LYS A 114 8.84 -31.59 -11.94
C LYS A 114 7.89 -32.79 -11.90
N GLU A 115 8.16 -33.78 -11.05
CA GLU A 115 7.34 -34.99 -10.92
C GLU A 115 5.96 -34.77 -10.29
N GLU A 116 5.77 -33.64 -9.58
CA GLU A 116 4.50 -33.26 -8.98
C GLU A 116 3.54 -32.65 -10.00
N ARG A 117 4.00 -32.21 -11.19
CA ARG A 117 3.23 -31.56 -12.22
C ARG A 117 2.39 -32.57 -13.00
N ARG A 118 1.08 -32.62 -12.71
CA ARG A 118 0.17 -33.61 -13.29
C ARG A 118 -1.02 -33.01 -14.02
N HIS A 119 -1.24 -31.70 -13.95
CA HIS A 119 -2.40 -31.03 -14.51
C HIS A 119 -1.99 -30.18 -15.70
N TYR A 120 -2.47 -30.54 -16.89
CA TYR A 120 -2.08 -29.90 -18.15
C TYR A 120 -3.06 -28.80 -18.55
N TYR A 121 -2.53 -27.63 -18.89
CA TYR A 121 -3.29 -26.53 -19.50
C TYR A 121 -2.39 -25.71 -20.43
N LYS A 122 -2.83 -25.49 -21.67
CA LYS A 122 -2.17 -24.66 -22.70
C LYS A 122 -0.64 -24.87 -22.84
N GLY A 123 -0.19 -26.11 -22.86
CA GLY A 123 1.24 -26.43 -23.04
C GLY A 123 2.06 -26.47 -21.75
N VAL A 124 1.47 -26.11 -20.59
CA VAL A 124 2.12 -26.09 -19.29
C VAL A 124 1.52 -27.17 -18.38
N TYR A 125 2.38 -27.85 -17.61
CA TYR A 125 1.98 -28.78 -16.57
C TYR A 125 2.07 -28.11 -15.20
N PHE A 126 0.97 -28.13 -14.46
CA PHE A 126 0.81 -27.55 -13.13
C PHE A 126 0.81 -28.65 -12.05
N ARG A 127 1.15 -28.29 -10.80
CA ARG A 127 1.14 -29.20 -9.68
C ARG A 127 -0.25 -29.48 -9.11
N SER A 128 -1.14 -28.50 -9.16
CA SER A 128 -2.49 -28.61 -8.62
C SER A 128 -3.58 -28.15 -9.61
N LYS A 129 -4.82 -28.62 -9.36
CA LYS A 129 -6.00 -28.14 -10.11
C LYS A 129 -6.29 -26.67 -9.85
N SER A 130 -6.05 -26.21 -8.62
CA SER A 130 -6.28 -24.83 -8.22
C SER A 130 -5.33 -23.88 -8.97
N GLU A 131 -4.07 -24.27 -9.17
CA GLU A 131 -3.13 -23.49 -9.99
C GLU A 131 -3.58 -23.42 -11.46
N VAL A 132 -4.14 -24.50 -12.03
CA VAL A 132 -4.75 -24.47 -13.37
C VAL A 132 -5.90 -23.47 -13.42
N LEU A 133 -6.77 -23.43 -12.41
CA LEU A 133 -7.89 -22.50 -12.35
C LEU A 133 -7.39 -21.04 -12.26
N VAL A 134 -6.37 -20.76 -11.44
CA VAL A 134 -5.72 -19.44 -11.42
C VAL A 134 -5.20 -19.07 -12.82
N ALA A 135 -4.47 -19.97 -13.49
CA ALA A 135 -3.96 -19.76 -14.83
C ALA A 135 -5.08 -19.48 -15.86
N MET A 136 -6.20 -20.21 -15.78
CA MET A 136 -7.36 -19.99 -16.65
C MET A 136 -7.97 -18.60 -16.44
N VAL A 137 -8.08 -18.13 -15.21
CA VAL A 137 -8.63 -16.81 -14.92
C VAL A 137 -7.66 -15.71 -15.36
N LEU A 138 -6.35 -15.86 -15.15
CA LEU A 138 -5.33 -14.93 -15.67
C LEU A 138 -5.40 -14.83 -17.21
N ASP A 139 -5.53 -15.95 -17.88
CA ASP A 139 -5.68 -16.01 -19.35
C ASP A 139 -6.98 -15.36 -19.85
N SER A 140 -8.10 -15.51 -19.12
CA SER A 140 -9.36 -14.89 -19.49
C SER A 140 -9.27 -13.36 -19.53
N HIS A 141 -8.42 -12.79 -18.67
CA HIS A 141 -8.07 -11.37 -18.65
C HIS A 141 -6.89 -11.00 -19.55
N ARG A 142 -6.35 -11.96 -20.31
CA ARG A 142 -5.19 -11.77 -21.19
C ARG A 142 -3.97 -11.20 -20.47
N LEU A 143 -3.77 -11.61 -19.22
CA LEU A 143 -2.61 -11.22 -18.43
C LEU A 143 -1.39 -12.09 -18.82
N GLU A 144 -0.23 -11.45 -18.87
CA GLU A 144 1.03 -12.16 -19.10
C GLU A 144 1.54 -12.71 -17.77
N TYR A 145 1.76 -14.01 -17.72
CA TYR A 145 2.33 -14.66 -16.53
C TYR A 145 3.33 -15.75 -16.89
N LYS A 146 4.18 -16.09 -15.94
CA LYS A 146 5.11 -17.23 -16.00
C LYS A 146 4.89 -18.09 -14.78
N TYR A 147 4.88 -19.40 -14.97
CA TYR A 147 4.59 -20.38 -13.93
C TYR A 147 5.89 -21.02 -13.41
N GLU A 148 6.11 -21.01 -12.10
CA GLU A 148 7.24 -21.60 -11.37
C GLU A 148 8.62 -21.26 -11.97
N VAL A 149 8.81 -20.04 -12.43
CA VAL A 149 10.12 -19.58 -12.92
C VAL A 149 11.04 -19.20 -11.77
N ALA A 150 12.34 -19.40 -11.95
CA ALA A 150 13.34 -19.01 -10.98
C ALA A 150 13.46 -17.47 -10.88
N LEU A 151 13.35 -16.94 -9.68
CA LEU A 151 13.68 -15.56 -9.36
C LEU A 151 14.97 -15.53 -8.55
N HIS A 152 16.01 -14.93 -9.11
CA HIS A 152 17.30 -14.75 -8.43
C HIS A 152 17.33 -13.40 -7.73
N ILE A 153 17.10 -13.36 -6.42
CA ILE A 153 16.99 -12.13 -5.64
C ILE A 153 17.88 -12.25 -4.40
N ASN A 154 18.73 -11.24 -4.17
CA ASN A 154 19.60 -11.16 -3.00
C ASN A 154 20.46 -12.43 -2.78
N GLY A 155 20.93 -13.05 -3.86
CA GLY A 155 21.73 -14.28 -3.81
C GLY A 155 20.96 -15.57 -3.48
N ARG A 156 19.61 -15.49 -3.48
CA ARG A 156 18.72 -16.64 -3.29
C ARG A 156 17.91 -16.89 -4.56
N THR A 157 17.51 -18.13 -4.79
CA THR A 157 16.59 -18.51 -5.85
C THR A 157 15.24 -18.87 -5.25
N ILE A 158 14.19 -18.17 -5.67
CA ILE A 158 12.81 -18.38 -5.22
C ILE A 158 11.99 -18.84 -6.43
N TYR A 159 11.07 -19.77 -6.23
CA TYR A 159 10.15 -20.26 -7.25
C TYR A 159 8.71 -19.93 -6.83
N PRO A 160 8.17 -18.77 -7.21
CA PRO A 160 6.75 -18.47 -6.99
C PRO A 160 5.86 -19.30 -7.90
N ASP A 161 4.61 -19.51 -7.49
CA ASP A 161 3.67 -20.22 -8.34
C ASP A 161 3.44 -19.44 -9.65
N PHE A 162 3.19 -18.12 -9.55
CA PHE A 162 3.09 -17.27 -10.75
C PHE A 162 3.87 -15.97 -10.56
N VAL A 163 4.56 -15.57 -11.62
CA VAL A 163 5.08 -14.21 -11.83
C VAL A 163 4.21 -13.55 -12.89
N ILE A 164 3.64 -12.38 -12.59
CA ILE A 164 2.67 -11.72 -13.46
C ILE A 164 3.16 -10.31 -13.78
N LYS A 165 3.15 -9.94 -15.06
CA LYS A 165 3.47 -8.58 -15.51
C LYS A 165 2.18 -7.80 -15.73
N ARG A 166 1.96 -6.74 -14.96
CA ARG A 166 0.81 -5.86 -15.15
C ARG A 166 1.00 -4.99 -16.39
N LYS A 167 0.04 -5.00 -17.30
CA LYS A 167 0.17 -4.34 -18.62
C LYS A 167 0.30 -2.82 -18.55
N ARG A 168 -0.42 -2.17 -17.62
CA ARG A 168 -0.51 -0.69 -17.60
C ARG A 168 0.81 0.01 -17.23
N ASP A 169 1.69 -0.64 -16.49
CA ASP A 169 2.91 -0.03 -15.95
C ASP A 169 4.12 -0.98 -15.89
N GLY A 170 3.96 -2.22 -16.34
CA GLY A 170 5.03 -3.23 -16.32
C GLY A 170 5.39 -3.75 -14.93
N LYS A 171 4.64 -3.36 -13.87
CA LYS A 171 4.91 -3.80 -12.49
C LYS A 171 4.77 -5.33 -12.39
N ILE A 172 5.74 -5.94 -11.71
CA ILE A 172 5.76 -7.38 -11.47
C ILE A 172 5.02 -7.70 -10.17
N PHE A 173 4.16 -8.70 -10.26
CA PHE A 173 3.43 -9.29 -9.14
C PHE A 173 3.80 -10.76 -9.00
N ILE A 174 3.82 -11.23 -7.77
CA ILE A 174 3.86 -12.64 -7.43
C ILE A 174 2.45 -13.06 -7.03
N TRP A 175 2.04 -14.24 -7.48
CA TRP A 175 0.84 -14.90 -6.96
C TRP A 175 1.22 -16.27 -6.42
N GLU A 176 0.87 -16.52 -5.17
CA GLU A 176 1.02 -17.79 -4.49
C GLU A 176 -0.35 -18.40 -4.20
N HIS A 177 -0.50 -19.67 -4.48
CA HIS A 177 -1.70 -20.42 -4.12
C HIS A 177 -1.40 -21.43 -3.03
N PHE A 178 -2.12 -21.36 -1.91
CA PHE A 178 -1.93 -22.22 -0.75
C PHE A 178 -3.13 -23.14 -0.55
N GLY A 179 -2.98 -24.43 -0.93
CA GLY A 179 -4.08 -25.41 -0.89
C GLY A 179 -4.32 -26.03 0.47
N LEU A 180 -3.28 -26.38 1.21
CA LEU A 180 -3.38 -27.23 2.42
C LEU A 180 -3.25 -26.42 3.72
N ILE A 181 -3.82 -25.23 3.80
CA ILE A 181 -3.67 -24.31 4.95
C ILE A 181 -4.23 -24.88 6.28
N PHE A 182 -5.06 -25.89 6.24
CA PHE A 182 -5.62 -26.57 7.42
C PHE A 182 -4.61 -27.54 8.08
N SER A 183 -3.53 -27.90 7.39
CA SER A 183 -2.40 -28.66 7.95
C SER A 183 -1.41 -27.71 8.64
N GLU A 184 -1.09 -28.00 9.92
CA GLU A 184 -0.11 -27.20 10.68
C GLU A 184 1.27 -27.19 10.01
N GLU A 185 1.75 -28.36 9.56
CA GLU A 185 3.03 -28.46 8.87
C GLU A 185 3.07 -27.60 7.60
N TYR A 186 1.96 -27.59 6.85
CA TYR A 186 1.86 -26.79 5.63
C TYR A 186 1.83 -25.28 5.94
N ARG A 187 1.12 -24.86 7.00
CA ARG A 187 1.11 -23.46 7.44
C ARG A 187 2.51 -22.97 7.79
N GLN A 188 3.32 -23.78 8.45
CA GLN A 188 4.71 -23.42 8.76
C GLN A 188 5.57 -23.24 7.49
N LYS A 189 5.34 -24.05 6.45
CA LYS A 189 5.98 -23.90 5.14
C LYS A 189 5.50 -22.64 4.44
N MET A 190 4.20 -22.36 4.49
CA MET A 190 3.58 -21.14 3.95
C MET A 190 4.18 -19.87 4.59
N TYR A 191 4.23 -19.81 5.92
CA TYR A 191 4.80 -18.65 6.63
C TYR A 191 6.27 -18.41 6.26
N ARG A 192 7.06 -19.46 6.13
CA ARG A 192 8.45 -19.35 5.69
C ARG A 192 8.54 -18.79 4.26
N LYS A 193 7.73 -19.31 3.34
CA LYS A 193 7.70 -18.84 1.96
C LYS A 193 7.28 -17.36 1.87
N ILE A 194 6.25 -16.96 2.64
CA ILE A 194 5.82 -15.55 2.71
C ILE A 194 6.94 -14.66 3.26
N ALA A 195 7.65 -15.10 4.30
CA ALA A 195 8.79 -14.35 4.84
C ALA A 195 9.93 -14.20 3.82
N GLU A 196 10.26 -15.26 3.09
CA GLU A 196 11.28 -15.23 2.02
C GLU A 196 10.87 -14.26 0.89
N LEU A 197 9.61 -14.28 0.48
CA LEU A 197 9.08 -13.36 -0.52
C LEU A 197 9.10 -11.91 0.00
N HIS A 198 8.78 -11.71 1.28
CA HIS A 198 8.84 -10.39 1.91
C HIS A 198 10.28 -9.84 1.96
N GLU A 199 11.25 -10.67 2.37
CA GLU A 199 12.67 -10.31 2.32
C GLU A 199 13.16 -10.01 0.88
N ALA A 200 12.54 -10.64 -0.12
CA ALA A 200 12.77 -10.38 -1.53
C ALA A 200 12.02 -9.12 -2.06
N GLY A 201 11.25 -8.43 -1.21
CA GLY A 201 10.54 -7.20 -1.53
C GLY A 201 9.11 -7.38 -2.07
N PHE A 202 8.56 -8.58 -2.00
CA PHE A 202 7.15 -8.81 -2.35
C PHE A 202 6.27 -8.72 -1.09
N ASN A 203 5.28 -7.83 -1.12
CA ASN A 203 4.44 -7.52 0.03
C ASN A 203 2.97 -7.76 -0.26
N PRO A 204 2.21 -8.37 0.69
CA PRO A 204 0.80 -8.68 0.52
C PRO A 204 -0.09 -7.46 0.21
N TRP A 205 0.31 -6.27 0.63
CA TRP A 205 -0.41 -5.01 0.37
C TRP A 205 0.01 -4.29 -0.91
N ASP A 206 0.96 -4.84 -1.67
CA ASP A 206 1.53 -4.19 -2.84
C ASP A 206 1.60 -5.10 -4.07
N ASN A 207 2.47 -6.11 -4.04
CA ASN A 207 2.82 -6.91 -5.22
C ASN A 207 2.91 -8.43 -4.96
N LEU A 208 2.48 -8.90 -3.78
CA LEU A 208 2.29 -10.31 -3.47
C LEU A 208 0.79 -10.59 -3.33
N LEU A 209 0.24 -11.35 -4.25
CA LEU A 209 -1.13 -11.84 -4.23
C LEU A 209 -1.15 -13.27 -3.68
N MET A 210 -2.14 -13.57 -2.88
CA MET A 210 -2.29 -14.89 -2.28
C MET A 210 -3.72 -15.38 -2.42
N SER A 211 -3.88 -16.65 -2.72
CA SER A 211 -5.18 -17.34 -2.71
C SER A 211 -5.08 -18.64 -1.95
N PHE A 212 -6.21 -19.13 -1.46
CA PHE A 212 -6.28 -20.26 -0.55
C PHE A 212 -7.40 -21.19 -0.99
N ASP A 213 -7.19 -22.50 -0.82
CA ASP A 213 -8.31 -23.44 -0.91
C ASP A 213 -9.13 -23.40 0.39
N SER A 214 -10.42 -23.71 0.27
CA SER A 214 -11.29 -23.98 1.41
C SER A 214 -10.87 -25.28 2.11
N GLU A 215 -11.47 -25.54 3.27
CA GLU A 215 -11.27 -26.82 3.99
C GLU A 215 -11.67 -28.03 3.14
N GLU A 216 -12.60 -27.86 2.23
CA GLU A 216 -13.08 -28.88 1.30
C GLU A 216 -12.17 -29.04 0.05
N GLY A 217 -11.08 -28.26 -0.03
CA GLY A 217 -10.14 -28.27 -1.14
C GLY A 217 -10.63 -27.60 -2.41
N SER A 218 -11.56 -26.63 -2.29
CA SER A 218 -12.06 -25.85 -3.39
C SER A 218 -11.48 -24.42 -3.39
N ILE A 219 -11.25 -23.89 -4.58
CA ILE A 219 -10.77 -22.53 -4.78
C ILE A 219 -11.94 -21.56 -5.05
N ASP A 220 -11.91 -20.38 -4.44
CA ASP A 220 -12.88 -19.30 -4.70
C ASP A 220 -12.47 -18.51 -5.95
N ILE A 221 -13.12 -18.82 -7.09
CA ILE A 221 -12.88 -18.14 -8.36
C ILE A 221 -13.31 -16.67 -8.31
N ASP A 222 -14.39 -16.34 -7.61
CA ASP A 222 -14.84 -14.95 -7.47
C ASP A 222 -13.84 -14.11 -6.68
N PHE A 223 -13.17 -14.69 -5.70
CA PHE A 223 -12.07 -14.05 -5.00
C PHE A 223 -10.90 -13.75 -5.95
N ILE A 224 -10.49 -14.73 -6.77
CA ILE A 224 -9.43 -14.56 -7.77
C ILE A 224 -9.77 -13.44 -8.76
N GLU A 225 -10.99 -13.45 -9.29
CA GLU A 225 -11.51 -12.41 -10.17
C GLU A 225 -11.43 -11.01 -9.54
N ARG A 226 -11.83 -10.88 -8.28
CA ARG A 226 -11.76 -9.61 -7.54
C ARG A 226 -10.31 -9.14 -7.36
N MET A 227 -9.39 -10.04 -7.02
CA MET A 227 -7.97 -9.72 -6.88
C MET A 227 -7.35 -9.25 -8.20
N ILE A 228 -7.67 -9.91 -9.30
CA ILE A 228 -7.21 -9.51 -10.64
C ILE A 228 -7.71 -8.10 -10.98
N LYS A 229 -9.00 -7.84 -10.80
CA LYS A 229 -9.59 -6.51 -11.09
C LYS A 229 -9.00 -5.41 -10.23
N LEU A 230 -8.68 -5.70 -8.98
CA LEU A 230 -8.15 -4.72 -8.03
C LEU A 230 -6.67 -4.39 -8.26
N TYR A 231 -5.85 -5.40 -8.54
CA TYR A 231 -4.40 -5.25 -8.54
C TYR A 231 -3.77 -5.27 -9.94
N LEU A 232 -4.35 -6.03 -10.88
CA LEU A 232 -3.70 -6.33 -12.16
C LEU A 232 -4.31 -5.60 -13.37
N LEU A 233 -5.55 -5.13 -13.29
CA LEU A 233 -6.21 -4.32 -14.30
C LEU A 233 -6.23 -2.85 -13.89
#